data_7d37476a0ae9583be309e5f50591a518
#
_entry.id   7d37476a0ae9583be309e5f50591a518
#
_cell.length_a   1.000
_cell.length_b   1.000
_cell.length_c   1.000
_cell.angle_alpha   90.00
_cell.angle_beta   90.00
_cell.angle_gamma   90.00
#
_symmetry.space_group_name_H-M   'P 1'
#
loop_
_entity.id
_entity.type
_entity.pdbx_description
1 polymer ?
#
loop_
_entity_poly.entity_id
_entity_poly.type
_entity_poly.pdbx_seq_one_letter_code
_entity_poly.pdbx_strand_id
1 'polypeptide(L)'
;MTQKPDHPMTLDPPHPSAHPVRSRGITRRSMLKGAGGAAALAAVGAGASVAGAAPDQAAGLSVVEHQDGGRMQFYRFSTPSISSNPAVNVLLPDGYDPARRYPVLYLLHGGGIGENCTAFDKMGIRDVTVGRELIVVMPDGGTAGWYSNPVSSNVGPRNWESFHMSELIPWVDATFSTIAEFSGRAVSGFSMGGFGALKYTAKYYGHFASVSSHSGPADLRGPDGQKITHWANLTSMAELGGGMVYGAPWAEARVSADNPMENVERYRGKRIFLVSGTSFIDSNEKRVLPTQRNFGRALEAAGIPHERYEEAGGHFVRRERLQQDIDGVIAHLTKAG
;
A
#
# COMPACT_ATOMS: atom_id res chain seq x y z
N MET A 1 -36.39 54.69 -28.44
CA MET A 1 -34.95 54.90 -28.30
C MET A 1 -34.24 53.57 -28.34
N THR A 2 -33.67 53.31 -29.48
CA THR A 2 -33.02 52.05 -29.86
C THR A 2 -31.54 52.18 -29.63
N GLN A 3 -30.91 51.30 -28.87
CA GLN A 3 -29.47 51.14 -28.83
C GLN A 3 -29.05 49.83 -29.51
N LYS A 4 -28.06 49.95 -30.37
CA LYS A 4 -27.42 48.97 -31.21
C LYS A 4 -26.44 48.11 -30.37
N PRO A 5 -26.19 46.85 -30.71
CA PRO A 5 -25.15 46.06 -30.07
C PRO A 5 -23.79 46.24 -30.71
N ASP A 6 -22.74 46.30 -29.88
CA ASP A 6 -21.34 46.35 -30.26
C ASP A 6 -20.80 45.01 -30.75
N HIS A 7 -19.89 45.08 -31.74
CA HIS A 7 -19.18 43.94 -32.34
C HIS A 7 -18.03 43.44 -31.48
N PRO A 8 -17.70 42.14 -31.46
CA PRO A 8 -16.46 41.64 -30.84
C PRO A 8 -15.24 41.80 -31.76
N MET A 9 -14.15 42.30 -31.19
CA MET A 9 -12.83 42.32 -31.81
C MET A 9 -12.27 40.91 -31.96
N THR A 10 -11.84 40.55 -33.16
CA THR A 10 -11.03 39.39 -33.47
C THR A 10 -9.54 39.74 -33.28
N LEU A 11 -8.80 38.94 -32.50
CA LEU A 11 -7.36 38.99 -32.44
C LEU A 11 -6.79 37.83 -33.25
N ASP A 12 -5.92 38.16 -34.21
CA ASP A 12 -5.17 37.21 -35.01
C ASP A 12 -4.04 36.54 -34.19
N PRO A 13 -3.70 35.25 -34.48
CA PRO A 13 -2.60 34.56 -33.82
C PRO A 13 -1.24 34.89 -34.49
N PRO A 14 -0.12 34.87 -33.71
CA PRO A 14 1.20 35.10 -34.26
C PRO A 14 1.78 33.86 -34.96
N HIS A 15 2.45 34.10 -36.09
CA HIS A 15 3.21 33.11 -36.87
C HIS A 15 4.44 32.59 -36.16
N PRO A 16 4.82 31.31 -36.32
CA PRO A 16 6.09 30.78 -35.86
C PRO A 16 7.20 31.01 -36.87
N SER A 17 8.31 31.62 -36.44
CA SER A 17 9.56 31.69 -37.20
C SER A 17 10.41 30.44 -36.93
N ALA A 18 10.76 29.72 -37.98
CA ALA A 18 11.65 28.57 -37.97
C ALA A 18 13.09 29.02 -38.14
N HIS A 19 14.01 28.50 -37.31
CA HIS A 19 15.43 28.44 -37.62
C HIS A 19 15.97 27.02 -37.34
N PRO A 20 16.78 26.44 -38.26
CA PRO A 20 17.29 25.07 -38.13
C PRO A 20 18.60 25.01 -37.35
N VAL A 21 18.71 24.08 -36.41
CA VAL A 21 19.97 23.72 -35.75
C VAL A 21 20.48 22.38 -36.33
N ARG A 22 21.69 22.45 -36.84
CA ARG A 22 22.42 21.37 -37.49
C ARG A 22 22.82 20.25 -36.54
N SER A 23 22.58 19.01 -36.95
CA SER A 23 23.13 17.78 -36.37
C SER A 23 24.64 17.66 -36.67
N ARG A 24 25.45 17.34 -35.67
CA ARG A 24 26.78 16.77 -35.84
C ARG A 24 26.75 15.33 -35.33
N GLY A 25 26.91 14.40 -36.26
CA GLY A 25 27.14 13.00 -35.98
C GLY A 25 28.57 12.75 -35.47
N ILE A 26 28.69 11.80 -34.55
CA ILE A 26 29.97 11.18 -34.20
C ILE A 26 29.86 9.68 -34.43
N THR A 27 30.75 9.18 -35.26
CA THR A 27 30.89 7.84 -35.77
C THR A 27 31.45 6.87 -34.73
N ARG A 28 30.93 5.62 -34.81
CA ARG A 28 31.50 4.42 -34.18
C ARG A 28 32.91 4.12 -34.72
N ARG A 29 33.81 3.68 -33.84
CA ARG A 29 34.86 2.74 -34.22
C ARG A 29 35.23 1.79 -33.09
N SER A 30 35.09 0.54 -33.40
CA SER A 30 35.50 -0.69 -32.71
C SER A 30 37.01 -0.76 -32.49
N MET A 31 37.45 -1.49 -31.46
CA MET A 31 38.55 -2.45 -31.60
C MET A 31 38.53 -3.49 -30.48
N LEU A 32 38.44 -4.74 -30.93
CA LEU A 32 38.82 -5.96 -30.21
C LEU A 32 40.33 -6.16 -30.21
N LYS A 33 40.82 -6.89 -29.19
CA LYS A 33 41.92 -7.90 -29.13
C LYS A 33 42.61 -7.76 -27.77
N GLY A 34 42.98 -8.80 -27.04
CA GLY A 34 43.03 -10.23 -27.24
C GLY A 34 43.71 -10.88 -26.03
N ALA A 35 43.34 -12.09 -25.83
CA ALA A 35 44.05 -13.29 -25.39
C ALA A 35 45.10 -13.29 -24.24
N GLY A 36 44.87 -14.13 -23.27
CA GLY A 36 45.72 -15.29 -22.98
C GLY A 36 46.50 -15.25 -21.66
N GLY A 37 46.28 -16.23 -20.79
CA GLY A 37 47.20 -16.59 -19.71
C GLY A 37 46.54 -17.49 -18.65
N ALA A 38 46.97 -18.74 -18.63
CA ALA A 38 46.42 -19.84 -17.83
C ALA A 38 46.99 -19.91 -16.40
N ALA A 39 46.17 -20.41 -15.52
CA ALA A 39 46.38 -21.35 -14.40
C ALA A 39 47.37 -21.01 -13.28
N ALA A 40 46.84 -20.96 -12.05
CA ALA A 40 47.38 -21.70 -10.90
C ALA A 40 46.29 -21.89 -9.87
N LEU A 41 45.95 -23.13 -9.54
CA LEU A 41 45.16 -23.51 -8.38
C LEU A 41 45.97 -23.23 -7.09
N ALA A 42 45.35 -22.50 -6.14
CA ALA A 42 45.66 -22.60 -4.75
C ALA A 42 44.37 -22.61 -3.97
N ALA A 43 43.95 -23.77 -3.47
CA ALA A 43 42.89 -23.94 -2.52
C ALA A 43 43.31 -23.39 -1.15
N VAL A 44 42.71 -22.30 -0.74
CA VAL A 44 42.69 -21.91 0.66
C VAL A 44 41.24 -21.69 1.02
N GLY A 45 40.71 -22.50 1.92
CA GLY A 45 39.36 -22.36 2.46
C GLY A 45 39.23 -21.04 3.19
N ALA A 46 38.45 -20.15 2.63
CA ALA A 46 37.88 -18.99 3.29
C ALA A 46 36.39 -19.07 3.09
N GLY A 47 35.63 -19.14 4.15
CA GLY A 47 34.20 -19.09 4.13
C GLY A 47 33.74 -17.88 3.32
N ALA A 48 33.07 -18.12 2.21
CA ALA A 48 32.41 -17.07 1.48
C ALA A 48 31.27 -16.54 2.39
N SER A 49 31.54 -15.44 3.05
CA SER A 49 30.48 -14.57 3.52
C SER A 49 29.73 -14.14 2.27
N VAL A 50 28.50 -14.62 2.10
CA VAL A 50 27.57 -14.07 1.14
C VAL A 50 27.46 -12.60 1.51
N ALA A 51 28.12 -11.72 0.75
CA ALA A 51 27.90 -10.29 0.84
C ALA A 51 26.42 -10.10 0.43
N GLY A 52 25.52 -10.06 1.40
CA GLY A 52 24.17 -9.61 1.21
C GLY A 52 24.23 -8.23 0.54
N ALA A 53 23.40 -7.98 -0.45
CA ALA A 53 23.22 -6.64 -0.98
C ALA A 53 23.07 -5.69 0.21
N ALA A 54 23.74 -4.54 0.13
CA ALA A 54 23.61 -3.55 1.20
C ALA A 54 22.11 -3.32 1.44
N PRO A 55 21.65 -3.33 2.70
CA PRO A 55 20.22 -3.23 3.03
C PRO A 55 19.53 -2.04 2.38
N ASP A 56 20.30 -1.00 2.00
CA ASP A 56 19.82 0.22 1.35
C ASP A 56 19.32 0.05 -0.09
N GLN A 57 19.52 -1.10 -0.75
CA GLN A 57 19.14 -1.35 -2.15
C GLN A 57 18.38 -2.67 -2.36
N ALA A 58 17.85 -3.27 -1.31
CA ALA A 58 17.09 -4.50 -1.44
C ALA A 58 15.76 -4.26 -2.17
N ALA A 59 15.34 -5.21 -3.00
CA ALA A 59 14.05 -5.23 -3.70
C ALA A 59 13.78 -4.02 -4.63
N GLY A 60 14.83 -3.35 -5.14
CA GLY A 60 14.66 -2.19 -6.04
C GLY A 60 14.35 -0.87 -5.33
N LEU A 61 14.30 -0.85 -4.01
CA LEU A 61 14.21 0.36 -3.19
C LEU A 61 15.60 0.91 -2.90
N SER A 62 15.71 2.25 -2.90
CA SER A 62 16.89 2.95 -2.38
C SER A 62 16.48 3.80 -1.20
N VAL A 63 17.07 3.57 -0.04
CA VAL A 63 16.85 4.42 1.14
C VAL A 63 17.49 5.78 0.89
N VAL A 64 16.69 6.84 0.92
CA VAL A 64 17.16 8.23 0.74
C VAL A 64 17.17 9.02 2.05
N GLU A 65 16.46 8.52 3.06
CA GLU A 65 16.45 9.07 4.41
C GLU A 65 16.17 7.94 5.41
N HIS A 66 16.91 7.92 6.52
CA HIS A 66 16.65 7.05 7.67
C HIS A 66 16.80 7.85 8.96
N GLN A 67 15.84 7.70 9.86
CA GLN A 67 15.89 8.27 11.21
C GLN A 67 15.67 7.15 12.22
N ASP A 68 16.64 6.96 13.10
CA ASP A 68 16.54 6.02 14.24
C ASP A 68 15.88 6.73 15.42
N GLY A 69 14.61 6.42 15.66
CA GLY A 69 13.82 6.87 16.82
C GLY A 69 13.69 5.78 17.91
N GLY A 70 14.66 4.90 18.03
CA GLY A 70 14.59 3.74 18.94
C GLY A 70 13.65 2.68 18.39
N ARG A 71 12.55 2.38 19.11
CA ARG A 71 11.54 1.44 18.57
C ARG A 71 10.94 1.90 17.22
N MET A 72 10.78 3.20 17.01
CA MET A 72 10.22 3.73 15.74
C MET A 72 11.35 4.12 14.81
N GLN A 73 11.46 3.38 13.72
CA GLN A 73 12.40 3.62 12.64
C GLN A 73 11.63 4.31 11.49
N PHE A 74 12.11 5.43 11.00
CA PHE A 74 11.55 6.11 9.85
C PHE A 74 12.45 5.93 8.63
N TYR A 75 11.85 5.57 7.51
CA TYR A 75 12.52 5.45 6.22
C TYR A 75 11.80 6.26 5.15
N ARG A 76 12.56 6.82 4.23
CA ARG A 76 12.07 7.37 2.96
C ARG A 76 12.81 6.72 1.82
N PHE A 77 12.09 6.40 0.76
CA PHE A 77 12.62 5.64 -0.37
C PHE A 77 12.56 6.41 -1.67
N SER A 78 13.53 6.13 -2.55
CA SER A 78 13.39 6.33 -3.99
C SER A 78 13.01 5.00 -4.63
N THR A 79 12.03 5.00 -5.54
CA THR A 79 11.50 3.81 -6.20
C THR A 79 10.97 4.16 -7.58
N PRO A 80 11.07 3.24 -8.57
CA PRO A 80 10.43 3.44 -9.87
C PRO A 80 8.89 3.39 -9.81
N SER A 81 8.31 2.79 -8.77
CA SER A 81 6.86 2.65 -8.63
C SER A 81 6.15 3.94 -8.25
N ILE A 82 6.80 4.84 -7.53
CA ILE A 82 6.22 6.09 -7.03
C ILE A 82 7.15 7.26 -7.36
N SER A 83 6.68 8.25 -8.08
CA SER A 83 7.49 9.41 -8.50
C SER A 83 7.77 10.43 -7.38
N SER A 84 7.09 10.33 -6.24
CA SER A 84 7.46 10.99 -4.99
C SER A 84 8.17 9.97 -4.09
N ASN A 85 9.06 10.43 -3.20
CA ASN A 85 9.76 9.52 -2.29
C ASN A 85 8.81 9.07 -1.15
N PRO A 86 8.22 7.87 -1.22
CA PRO A 86 7.30 7.39 -0.19
C PRO A 86 8.01 7.13 1.13
N ALA A 87 7.31 7.35 2.23
CA ALA A 87 7.83 7.12 3.57
C ALA A 87 7.22 5.87 4.22
N VAL A 88 7.95 5.29 5.17
CA VAL A 88 7.53 4.13 5.94
C VAL A 88 8.02 4.29 7.38
N ASN A 89 7.12 4.11 8.34
CA ASN A 89 7.47 3.89 9.73
C ASN A 89 7.50 2.39 10.03
N VAL A 90 8.56 1.94 10.70
CA VAL A 90 8.68 0.57 11.20
C VAL A 90 8.81 0.62 12.71
N LEU A 91 7.82 0.09 13.42
CA LEU A 91 7.83 -0.01 14.87
C LEU A 91 8.33 -1.39 15.28
N LEU A 92 9.47 -1.42 15.92
CA LEU A 92 10.11 -2.63 16.45
C LEU A 92 9.50 -3.01 17.81
N PRO A 93 9.52 -4.30 18.19
CA PRO A 93 9.14 -4.71 19.54
C PRO A 93 10.11 -4.16 20.59
N ASP A 94 9.67 -4.11 21.85
CA ASP A 94 10.56 -3.78 22.96
C ASP A 94 11.69 -4.81 23.05
N GLY A 95 12.94 -4.34 23.15
CA GLY A 95 14.09 -5.23 23.19
C GLY A 95 14.29 -6.05 21.92
N TYR A 96 14.01 -5.48 20.74
CA TYR A 96 14.25 -6.13 19.46
C TYR A 96 15.66 -6.74 19.37
N ASP A 97 15.71 -8.03 19.09
CA ASP A 97 16.94 -8.79 18.92
C ASP A 97 17.04 -9.32 17.48
N PRO A 98 18.02 -8.90 16.68
CA PRO A 98 18.16 -9.35 15.30
C PRO A 98 18.49 -10.85 15.17
N ALA A 99 18.86 -11.54 16.24
CA ALA A 99 19.05 -12.99 16.24
C ALA A 99 17.72 -13.78 16.32
N ARG A 100 16.63 -13.11 16.71
CA ARG A 100 15.28 -13.70 16.81
C ARG A 100 14.44 -13.27 15.60
N ARG A 101 13.45 -14.07 15.23
CA ARG A 101 12.51 -13.72 14.16
C ARG A 101 11.14 -13.36 14.73
N TYR A 102 10.52 -12.34 14.16
CA TYR A 102 9.26 -11.75 14.63
C TYR A 102 8.17 -11.78 13.56
N PRO A 103 6.90 -12.01 13.95
CA PRO A 103 5.79 -11.77 13.07
C PRO A 103 5.67 -10.28 12.68
N VAL A 104 5.04 -10.01 11.54
CA VAL A 104 4.93 -8.65 10.99
C VAL A 104 3.46 -8.30 10.73
N LEU A 105 3.05 -7.13 11.19
CA LEU A 105 1.79 -6.50 10.83
C LEU A 105 2.05 -5.32 9.88
N TYR A 106 1.52 -5.38 8.67
CA TYR A 106 1.43 -4.23 7.77
C TYR A 106 0.16 -3.45 8.10
N LEU A 107 0.31 -2.19 8.52
CA LEU A 107 -0.78 -1.36 9.05
C LEU A 107 -1.02 -0.14 8.15
N LEU A 108 -2.10 -0.17 7.40
CA LEU A 108 -2.38 0.71 6.27
C LEU A 108 -3.28 1.89 6.67
N HIS A 109 -2.81 3.14 6.45
CA HIS A 109 -3.55 4.35 6.83
C HIS A 109 -4.78 4.64 5.95
N GLY A 110 -5.67 5.49 6.43
CA GLY A 110 -6.84 5.97 5.70
C GLY A 110 -6.49 6.97 4.58
N GLY A 111 -7.48 7.32 3.77
CA GLY A 111 -7.33 8.40 2.77
C GLY A 111 -7.60 9.77 3.38
N GLY A 112 -6.97 10.79 2.82
CA GLY A 112 -7.18 12.19 3.20
C GLY A 112 -5.91 13.01 3.23
N ILE A 113 -6.08 14.34 3.22
CA ILE A 113 -4.95 15.28 3.32
C ILE A 113 -4.30 15.13 4.70
N GLY A 114 -2.99 14.90 4.71
CA GLY A 114 -2.21 14.71 5.94
C GLY A 114 -2.20 13.28 6.49
N GLU A 115 -2.94 12.35 5.90
CA GLU A 115 -2.84 10.93 6.17
C GLU A 115 -1.60 10.35 5.48
N ASN A 116 -0.78 9.62 6.23
CA ASN A 116 0.47 9.05 5.78
C ASN A 116 0.98 7.99 6.78
N CYS A 117 2.22 7.56 6.64
CA CYS A 117 2.88 6.57 7.52
C CYS A 117 2.85 6.92 9.02
N THR A 118 2.54 8.17 9.41
CA THR A 118 2.48 8.59 10.82
C THR A 118 1.07 8.47 11.43
N ALA A 119 0.04 8.11 10.65
CA ALA A 119 -1.35 8.11 11.09
C ALA A 119 -1.58 7.25 12.35
N PHE A 120 -1.11 6.01 12.34
CA PHE A 120 -1.27 5.11 13.48
C PHE A 120 -0.40 5.45 14.67
N ASP A 121 0.74 6.13 14.47
CA ASP A 121 1.53 6.66 15.58
C ASP A 121 0.74 7.72 16.35
N LYS A 122 0.06 8.62 15.65
CA LYS A 122 -0.88 9.60 16.24
C LYS A 122 -2.07 8.94 16.94
N MET A 123 -2.45 7.73 16.53
CA MET A 123 -3.52 6.93 17.15
C MET A 123 -3.04 6.07 18.33
N GLY A 124 -1.75 6.15 18.69
CA GLY A 124 -1.18 5.47 19.86
C GLY A 124 -0.75 4.02 19.62
N ILE A 125 -0.34 3.66 18.40
CA ILE A 125 0.15 2.29 18.08
C ILE A 125 1.31 1.88 18.97
N ARG A 126 2.18 2.83 19.38
CA ARG A 126 3.30 2.54 20.29
C ARG A 126 2.81 1.98 21.61
N ASP A 127 1.72 2.55 22.16
CA ASP A 127 1.18 2.13 23.46
C ASP A 127 0.52 0.75 23.38
N VAL A 128 -0.29 0.51 22.33
CA VAL A 128 -0.99 -0.78 22.17
C VAL A 128 -0.06 -1.93 21.79
N THR A 129 1.21 -1.64 21.48
CA THR A 129 2.24 -2.64 21.16
C THR A 129 3.32 -2.78 22.24
N VAL A 130 3.21 -2.09 23.37
CA VAL A 130 4.15 -2.27 24.50
C VAL A 130 4.15 -3.73 24.95
N GLY A 131 5.35 -4.32 25.08
CA GLY A 131 5.54 -5.71 25.49
C GLY A 131 5.06 -6.75 24.47
N ARG A 132 4.76 -6.35 23.23
CA ARG A 132 4.32 -7.26 22.16
C ARG A 132 5.49 -7.62 21.25
N GLU A 133 5.67 -8.91 20.97
CA GLU A 133 6.70 -9.42 20.06
C GLU A 133 6.18 -9.36 18.61
N LEU A 134 6.05 -8.15 18.08
CA LEU A 134 5.48 -7.85 16.75
C LEU A 134 6.22 -6.68 16.13
N ILE A 135 6.64 -6.82 14.88
CA ILE A 135 7.07 -5.70 14.04
C ILE A 135 5.83 -5.10 13.38
N VAL A 136 5.65 -3.77 13.44
CA VAL A 136 4.56 -3.09 12.74
C VAL A 136 5.13 -2.18 11.65
N VAL A 137 4.75 -2.43 10.41
CA VAL A 137 5.16 -1.65 9.23
C VAL A 137 4.01 -0.76 8.80
N MET A 138 4.22 0.53 8.80
CA MET A 138 3.23 1.56 8.48
C MET A 138 3.69 2.35 7.25
N PRO A 139 3.33 1.93 6.04
CA PRO A 139 3.75 2.61 4.82
C PRO A 139 2.83 3.75 4.43
N ASP A 140 3.35 4.71 3.65
CA ASP A 140 2.54 5.62 2.85
C ASP A 140 1.73 4.83 1.81
N GLY A 141 0.51 5.26 1.56
CA GLY A 141 -0.39 4.76 0.52
C GLY A 141 -0.98 5.88 -0.35
N GLY A 142 -0.38 7.09 -0.26
CA GLY A 142 -0.91 8.30 -0.88
C GLY A 142 -2.14 8.85 -0.16
N THR A 143 -2.50 10.09 -0.47
CA THR A 143 -3.71 10.73 0.10
C THR A 143 -4.99 10.08 -0.38
N ALA A 144 -4.99 9.49 -1.57
CA ALA A 144 -6.09 8.77 -2.19
C ALA A 144 -5.61 7.73 -3.21
N GLY A 145 -4.49 7.04 -2.92
CA GLY A 145 -3.88 6.03 -3.81
C GLY A 145 -4.63 4.70 -3.83
N TRP A 146 -5.57 4.49 -2.90
CA TRP A 146 -6.42 3.29 -2.80
C TRP A 146 -5.62 1.98 -2.82
N TYR A 147 -4.35 2.05 -2.39
CA TYR A 147 -3.46 0.88 -2.37
C TYR A 147 -3.42 0.15 -3.71
N SER A 148 -3.51 0.91 -4.82
CA SER A 148 -3.68 0.39 -6.18
C SER A 148 -2.62 0.94 -7.14
N ASN A 149 -2.37 0.20 -8.21
CA ASN A 149 -1.72 0.73 -9.39
C ASN A 149 -2.82 1.36 -10.25
N PRO A 150 -2.86 2.68 -10.48
CA PRO A 150 -3.97 3.32 -11.18
C PRO A 150 -3.99 2.94 -12.67
N VAL A 151 -5.17 3.03 -13.31
CA VAL A 151 -5.30 2.91 -14.77
C VAL A 151 -4.58 4.06 -15.47
N SER A 152 -4.64 5.26 -14.88
CA SER A 152 -3.95 6.44 -15.41
C SER A 152 -3.47 7.36 -14.31
N SER A 153 -2.32 8.00 -14.55
CA SER A 153 -1.74 9.06 -13.72
C SER A 153 -1.06 10.08 -14.61
N ASN A 154 -1.35 11.36 -14.42
CA ASN A 154 -0.75 12.47 -15.17
C ASN A 154 0.43 13.12 -14.44
N VAL A 155 0.79 12.60 -13.25
CA VAL A 155 1.88 13.11 -12.39
C VAL A 155 3.01 12.12 -12.20
N GLY A 156 3.18 11.19 -13.14
CA GLY A 156 4.14 10.11 -13.07
C GLY A 156 3.62 8.88 -12.32
N PRO A 157 4.49 7.89 -12.08
CA PRO A 157 4.12 6.65 -11.40
C PRO A 157 3.49 6.89 -10.02
N ARG A 158 2.40 6.18 -9.73
CA ARG A 158 1.67 6.12 -8.46
C ARG A 158 1.23 4.68 -8.18
N ASN A 159 2.15 3.72 -8.42
CA ASN A 159 1.89 2.29 -8.34
C ASN A 159 2.03 1.79 -6.88
N TRP A 160 1.12 2.23 -6.01
CA TRP A 160 1.15 1.91 -4.58
C TRP A 160 1.11 0.41 -4.30
N GLU A 161 0.35 -0.36 -5.08
CA GLU A 161 0.31 -1.82 -4.95
C GLU A 161 1.67 -2.45 -5.24
N SER A 162 2.35 -2.06 -6.33
CA SER A 162 3.69 -2.54 -6.66
C SER A 162 4.71 -2.16 -5.59
N PHE A 163 4.67 -0.91 -5.13
CA PHE A 163 5.53 -0.46 -4.04
C PHE A 163 5.37 -1.31 -2.78
N HIS A 164 4.14 -1.57 -2.33
CA HIS A 164 3.92 -2.35 -1.12
C HIS A 164 4.26 -3.82 -1.28
N MET A 165 3.73 -4.45 -2.34
CA MET A 165 3.75 -5.91 -2.45
C MET A 165 5.04 -6.45 -3.08
N SER A 166 5.62 -5.72 -4.04
CA SER A 166 6.77 -6.21 -4.80
C SER A 166 8.11 -5.63 -4.34
N GLU A 167 8.09 -4.48 -3.63
CA GLU A 167 9.30 -3.79 -3.22
C GLU A 167 9.43 -3.73 -1.70
N LEU A 168 8.42 -3.21 -0.98
CA LEU A 168 8.49 -2.98 0.45
C LEU A 168 8.52 -4.27 1.27
N ILE A 169 7.64 -5.25 1.00
CA ILE A 169 7.63 -6.52 1.75
C ILE A 169 8.98 -7.24 1.65
N PRO A 170 9.57 -7.46 0.45
CA PRO A 170 10.90 -8.04 0.35
C PRO A 170 11.99 -7.22 1.03
N TRP A 171 11.91 -5.89 0.96
CA TRP A 171 12.86 -5.03 1.66
C TRP A 171 12.77 -5.16 3.19
N VAL A 172 11.56 -5.20 3.74
CA VAL A 172 11.33 -5.41 5.18
C VAL A 172 11.91 -6.75 5.62
N ASP A 173 11.69 -7.82 4.85
CA ASP A 173 12.20 -9.16 5.16
C ASP A 173 13.73 -9.25 5.05
N ALA A 174 14.35 -8.45 4.18
CA ALA A 174 15.80 -8.37 4.05
C ALA A 174 16.46 -7.49 5.13
N THR A 175 15.74 -6.51 5.65
CA THR A 175 16.28 -5.51 6.59
C THR A 175 16.06 -5.89 8.05
N PHE A 176 14.91 -6.50 8.36
CA PHE A 176 14.53 -6.87 9.73
C PHE A 176 14.40 -8.39 9.85
N SER A 177 14.59 -8.89 11.07
CA SER A 177 14.45 -10.31 11.37
C SER A 177 12.97 -10.72 11.45
N THR A 178 12.34 -10.87 10.30
CA THR A 178 10.93 -11.24 10.15
C THR A 178 10.74 -12.74 10.02
N ILE A 179 9.55 -13.23 10.37
CA ILE A 179 9.04 -14.53 9.92
C ILE A 179 8.48 -14.31 8.51
N ALA A 180 9.36 -14.46 7.50
CA ALA A 180 9.16 -14.06 6.11
C ALA A 180 8.26 -15.02 5.31
N GLU A 181 7.17 -15.51 5.89
CA GLU A 181 6.24 -16.47 5.30
C GLU A 181 4.78 -16.15 5.66
N PHE A 182 3.84 -16.84 5.03
CA PHE A 182 2.40 -16.66 5.22
C PHE A 182 2.00 -16.61 6.70
N SER A 183 2.47 -17.59 7.49
CA SER A 183 2.12 -17.74 8.91
C SER A 183 2.67 -16.62 9.81
N GLY A 184 3.65 -15.86 9.33
CA GLY A 184 4.29 -14.75 10.06
C GLY A 184 3.76 -13.37 9.68
N ARG A 185 2.82 -13.24 8.71
CA ARG A 185 2.37 -11.95 8.21
C ARG A 185 0.90 -11.68 8.43
N ALA A 186 0.57 -10.47 8.86
CA ALA A 186 -0.77 -9.91 8.90
C ALA A 186 -0.83 -8.58 8.16
N VAL A 187 -2.02 -8.21 7.72
CA VAL A 187 -2.32 -6.88 7.19
C VAL A 187 -3.59 -6.35 7.84
N SER A 188 -3.56 -5.11 8.28
CA SER A 188 -4.70 -4.38 8.86
C SER A 188 -4.73 -2.97 8.30
N GLY A 189 -5.86 -2.31 8.36
CA GLY A 189 -5.92 -0.92 7.94
C GLY A 189 -7.24 -0.23 8.27
N PHE A 190 -7.22 1.09 8.11
CA PHE A 190 -8.37 1.95 8.34
C PHE A 190 -8.86 2.57 7.03
N SER A 191 -10.19 2.63 6.84
CA SER A 191 -10.81 3.32 5.71
C SER A 191 -10.27 2.82 4.37
N MET A 192 -9.62 3.69 3.57
CA MET A 192 -8.87 3.33 2.37
C MET A 192 -7.88 2.19 2.63
N GLY A 193 -7.17 2.22 3.77
CA GLY A 193 -6.26 1.15 4.19
C GLY A 193 -6.96 -0.14 4.55
N GLY A 194 -8.16 -0.07 5.13
CA GLY A 194 -8.99 -1.24 5.38
C GLY A 194 -9.43 -1.95 4.09
N PHE A 195 -9.77 -1.20 3.06
CA PHE A 195 -9.96 -1.73 1.71
C PHE A 195 -8.65 -2.34 1.17
N GLY A 196 -7.53 -1.62 1.29
CA GLY A 196 -6.22 -2.10 0.86
C GLY A 196 -5.84 -3.43 1.50
N ALA A 197 -6.08 -3.58 2.80
CA ALA A 197 -5.83 -4.81 3.54
C ALA A 197 -6.67 -5.99 3.00
N LEU A 198 -7.97 -5.78 2.81
CA LEU A 198 -8.84 -6.79 2.21
C LEU A 198 -8.40 -7.15 0.79
N LYS A 199 -8.22 -6.14 -0.07
CA LYS A 199 -7.76 -6.33 -1.44
C LYS A 199 -6.45 -7.13 -1.53
N TYR A 200 -5.43 -6.74 -0.76
CA TYR A 200 -4.13 -7.43 -0.78
C TYR A 200 -4.25 -8.89 -0.33
N THR A 201 -5.08 -9.14 0.69
CA THR A 201 -5.31 -10.49 1.19
C THR A 201 -5.94 -11.39 0.13
N ALA A 202 -6.91 -10.90 -0.63
CA ALA A 202 -7.55 -11.66 -1.70
C ALA A 202 -6.62 -11.85 -2.91
N LYS A 203 -5.99 -10.76 -3.35
CA LYS A 203 -5.17 -10.75 -4.57
C LYS A 203 -3.85 -11.50 -4.39
N TYR A 204 -3.24 -11.38 -3.21
CA TYR A 204 -1.98 -12.04 -2.83
C TYR A 204 -2.24 -13.09 -1.73
N TYR A 205 -3.14 -14.01 -2.00
CA TYR A 205 -3.74 -14.92 -1.01
C TYR A 205 -2.73 -15.75 -0.19
N GLY A 206 -1.51 -15.94 -0.69
CA GLY A 206 -0.43 -16.65 0.00
C GLY A 206 0.47 -15.76 0.87
N HIS A 207 0.19 -14.45 1.02
CA HIS A 207 1.08 -13.54 1.75
C HIS A 207 0.69 -13.32 3.20
N PHE A 208 -0.61 -13.32 3.53
CA PHE A 208 -1.11 -12.92 4.85
C PHE A 208 -2.02 -13.98 5.45
N ALA A 209 -1.72 -14.40 6.68
CA ALA A 209 -2.54 -15.33 7.46
C ALA A 209 -3.68 -14.61 8.21
N SER A 210 -3.56 -13.30 8.45
CA SER A 210 -4.56 -12.49 9.14
C SER A 210 -4.83 -11.21 8.39
N VAL A 211 -6.11 -10.83 8.31
CA VAL A 211 -6.56 -9.56 7.72
C VAL A 211 -7.55 -8.86 8.64
N SER A 212 -7.39 -7.55 8.75
CA SER A 212 -8.32 -6.72 9.51
C SER A 212 -8.69 -5.47 8.74
N SER A 213 -9.96 -5.06 8.85
CA SER A 213 -10.48 -3.86 8.19
C SER A 213 -11.29 -3.02 9.18
N HIS A 214 -10.76 -1.88 9.56
CA HIS A 214 -11.42 -0.87 10.37
C HIS A 214 -12.08 0.17 9.44
N SER A 215 -13.38 0.13 9.33
CA SER A 215 -14.19 1.03 8.47
C SER A 215 -13.71 1.09 7.01
N GLY A 216 -13.17 0.01 6.47
CA GLY A 216 -12.78 -0.09 5.06
C GLY A 216 -13.92 -0.65 4.21
N PRO A 217 -14.18 -0.11 3.01
CA PRO A 217 -15.14 -0.70 2.10
C PRO A 217 -14.71 -2.09 1.66
N ALA A 218 -15.66 -3.03 1.62
CA ALA A 218 -15.42 -4.43 1.30
C ALA A 218 -16.11 -4.88 0.01
N ASP A 219 -16.78 -3.97 -0.69
CA ASP A 219 -17.43 -4.20 -1.96
C ASP A 219 -17.31 -2.95 -2.83
N LEU A 220 -16.52 -3.02 -3.91
CA LEU A 220 -16.31 -1.91 -4.82
C LEU A 220 -17.56 -1.52 -5.59
N ARG A 221 -18.44 -2.50 -5.85
CA ARG A 221 -19.68 -2.25 -6.58
C ARG A 221 -20.78 -1.74 -5.65
N GLY A 222 -20.74 -2.17 -4.37
CA GLY A 222 -21.70 -1.80 -3.34
C GLY A 222 -23.10 -2.35 -3.60
N PRO A 223 -24.01 -2.27 -2.59
CA PRO A 223 -25.40 -2.70 -2.78
C PRO A 223 -26.14 -1.90 -3.83
N ASP A 224 -25.69 -0.69 -4.12
CA ASP A 224 -26.25 0.23 -5.13
C ASP A 224 -25.40 0.22 -6.42
N GLY A 225 -24.59 -0.80 -6.62
CA GLY A 225 -23.91 -1.11 -7.86
C GLY A 225 -22.93 -0.06 -8.35
N GLN A 226 -22.01 0.50 -7.52
CA GLN A 226 -20.94 1.31 -8.14
C GLN A 226 -20.36 2.44 -7.28
N LYS A 227 -20.92 2.71 -6.11
CA LYS A 227 -20.57 3.93 -5.36
C LYS A 227 -19.13 3.95 -4.87
N ILE A 228 -18.56 2.80 -4.52
CA ILE A 228 -17.18 2.74 -4.01
C ILE A 228 -16.16 2.89 -5.16
N THR A 229 -16.38 2.26 -6.30
CA THR A 229 -15.52 2.44 -7.49
C THR A 229 -15.52 3.89 -7.96
N HIS A 230 -16.70 4.53 -7.99
CA HIS A 230 -16.82 5.95 -8.33
C HIS A 230 -16.13 6.83 -7.28
N TRP A 231 -16.32 6.53 -5.99
CA TRP A 231 -15.67 7.27 -4.91
C TRP A 231 -14.15 7.16 -4.99
N ALA A 232 -13.59 5.97 -5.26
CA ALA A 232 -12.16 5.77 -5.46
C ALA A 232 -11.62 6.61 -6.62
N ASN A 233 -12.27 6.59 -7.79
CA ASN A 233 -11.86 7.43 -8.91
C ASN A 233 -11.94 8.92 -8.57
N LEU A 234 -13.04 9.38 -7.98
CA LEU A 234 -13.26 10.80 -7.68
C LEU A 234 -12.22 11.33 -6.68
N THR A 235 -11.93 10.58 -5.62
CA THR A 235 -10.98 11.02 -4.59
C THR A 235 -9.54 10.97 -5.08
N SER A 236 -9.21 10.02 -5.96
CA SER A 236 -7.84 9.87 -6.48
C SER A 236 -7.48 10.86 -7.59
N MET A 237 -8.44 11.54 -8.20
CA MET A 237 -8.17 12.47 -9.32
C MET A 237 -7.16 13.56 -8.95
N ALA A 238 -7.26 14.15 -7.76
CA ALA A 238 -6.32 15.18 -7.32
C ALA A 238 -4.89 14.64 -7.18
N GLU A 239 -4.73 13.46 -6.57
CA GLU A 239 -3.43 12.80 -6.41
C GLU A 239 -2.82 12.36 -7.75
N LEU A 240 -3.65 11.97 -8.70
CA LEU A 240 -3.24 11.45 -10.01
C LEU A 240 -3.19 12.52 -11.11
N GLY A 241 -3.35 13.81 -10.76
CA GLY A 241 -3.38 14.91 -11.72
C GLY A 241 -4.51 14.78 -12.75
N GLY A 242 -5.68 14.31 -12.32
CA GLY A 242 -6.82 14.02 -13.19
C GLY A 242 -6.88 12.56 -13.68
N GLY A 243 -5.89 11.73 -13.35
CA GLY A 243 -5.95 10.28 -13.58
C GLY A 243 -6.95 9.57 -12.68
N MET A 244 -7.13 8.26 -12.88
CA MET A 244 -8.12 7.45 -12.18
C MET A 244 -7.58 6.08 -11.81
N VAL A 245 -7.95 5.58 -10.62
CA VAL A 245 -7.59 4.23 -10.17
C VAL A 245 -8.23 3.17 -11.08
N TYR A 246 -9.51 3.29 -11.37
CA TYR A 246 -10.27 2.29 -12.14
C TYR A 246 -10.64 2.72 -13.56
N GLY A 247 -10.33 3.96 -13.97
CA GLY A 247 -10.61 4.49 -15.32
C GLY A 247 -12.05 4.95 -15.53
N ALA A 248 -12.33 5.55 -16.71
CA ALA A 248 -13.65 5.93 -17.20
C ALA A 248 -13.71 5.72 -18.72
N PRO A 249 -14.41 4.67 -19.24
CA PRO A 249 -15.18 3.67 -18.50
C PRO A 249 -14.31 2.82 -17.58
N TRP A 250 -14.90 2.14 -16.60
CA TRP A 250 -14.13 1.35 -15.66
C TRP A 250 -13.46 0.15 -16.32
N ALA A 251 -12.23 -0.14 -15.88
CA ALA A 251 -11.52 -1.37 -16.23
C ALA A 251 -12.14 -2.52 -15.41
N GLU A 252 -13.24 -3.10 -15.92
CA GLU A 252 -14.07 -4.08 -15.19
C GLU A 252 -13.27 -5.25 -14.62
N ALA A 253 -12.33 -5.81 -15.39
CA ALA A 253 -11.47 -6.90 -14.93
C ALA A 253 -10.61 -6.49 -13.72
N ARG A 254 -10.18 -5.22 -13.65
CA ARG A 254 -9.44 -4.69 -12.50
C ARG A 254 -10.36 -4.49 -11.30
N VAL A 255 -11.57 -3.93 -11.53
CA VAL A 255 -12.56 -3.78 -10.44
C VAL A 255 -12.86 -5.13 -9.82
N SER A 256 -13.12 -6.16 -10.62
CA SER A 256 -13.37 -7.53 -10.13
C SER A 256 -12.15 -8.12 -9.40
N ALA A 257 -10.94 -7.96 -9.93
CA ALA A 257 -9.73 -8.48 -9.31
C ALA A 257 -9.42 -7.81 -7.96
N ASP A 258 -9.77 -6.53 -7.80
CA ASP A 258 -9.53 -5.76 -6.60
C ASP A 258 -10.72 -5.81 -5.61
N ASN A 259 -11.89 -6.31 -6.01
CA ASN A 259 -13.10 -6.33 -5.18
C ASN A 259 -13.10 -7.47 -4.17
N PRO A 260 -13.01 -7.22 -2.84
CA PRO A 260 -13.08 -8.27 -1.83
C PRO A 260 -14.33 -9.14 -1.96
N MET A 261 -15.49 -8.54 -2.25
CA MET A 261 -16.77 -9.21 -2.37
C MET A 261 -16.80 -10.25 -3.51
N GLU A 262 -16.08 -10.03 -4.61
CA GLU A 262 -15.99 -10.97 -5.73
C GLU A 262 -14.92 -12.07 -5.52
N ASN A 263 -14.15 -11.97 -4.44
CA ASN A 263 -13.01 -12.84 -4.16
C ASN A 263 -13.12 -13.54 -2.78
N VAL A 264 -14.33 -13.79 -2.30
CA VAL A 264 -14.63 -14.30 -0.94
C VAL A 264 -13.86 -15.58 -0.60
N GLU A 265 -13.73 -16.53 -1.53
CA GLU A 265 -13.03 -17.80 -1.32
C GLU A 265 -11.52 -17.64 -1.01
N ARG A 266 -10.93 -16.51 -1.38
CA ARG A 266 -9.51 -16.19 -1.10
C ARG A 266 -9.23 -15.93 0.38
N TYR A 267 -10.27 -15.76 1.19
CA TYR A 267 -10.14 -15.53 2.64
C TYR A 267 -10.21 -16.83 3.46
N ARG A 268 -10.48 -17.96 2.84
CA ARG A 268 -10.53 -19.25 3.53
C ARG A 268 -9.21 -19.58 4.21
N GLY A 269 -9.30 -20.01 5.49
CA GLY A 269 -8.12 -20.35 6.30
C GLY A 269 -7.36 -19.16 6.90
N LYS A 270 -7.95 -17.97 6.85
CA LYS A 270 -7.35 -16.75 7.42
C LYS A 270 -8.15 -16.27 8.63
N ARG A 271 -7.48 -15.58 9.56
CA ARG A 271 -8.19 -14.74 10.53
C ARG A 271 -8.72 -13.51 9.83
N ILE A 272 -9.99 -13.20 10.01
CA ILE A 272 -10.67 -12.04 9.43
C ILE A 272 -11.32 -11.25 10.57
N PHE A 273 -11.00 -9.95 10.64
CA PHE A 273 -11.52 -9.05 11.66
C PHE A 273 -12.06 -7.78 11.01
N LEU A 274 -13.36 -7.51 11.17
CA LEU A 274 -14.05 -6.40 10.53
C LEU A 274 -14.67 -5.49 11.60
N VAL A 275 -14.43 -4.19 11.48
CA VAL A 275 -15.05 -3.18 12.37
C VAL A 275 -15.61 -2.05 11.51
N SER A 276 -16.80 -1.56 11.82
CA SER A 276 -17.39 -0.37 11.20
C SER A 276 -18.18 0.45 12.22
N GLY A 277 -18.29 1.75 11.96
CA GLY A 277 -19.20 2.63 12.66
C GLY A 277 -20.65 2.49 12.18
N THR A 278 -21.61 2.87 13.02
CA THR A 278 -23.05 2.79 12.69
C THR A 278 -23.70 4.16 12.52
N SER A 279 -22.90 5.23 12.45
CA SER A 279 -23.44 6.58 12.30
C SER A 279 -24.11 6.77 10.94
N PHE A 280 -25.40 7.05 10.95
CA PHE A 280 -26.19 7.33 9.75
C PHE A 280 -26.01 8.75 9.22
N ILE A 281 -25.36 9.64 9.98
CA ILE A 281 -25.04 11.01 9.53
C ILE A 281 -23.62 11.10 8.95
N ASP A 282 -22.72 10.18 9.29
CA ASP A 282 -21.38 10.13 8.72
C ASP A 282 -21.41 9.62 7.28
N SER A 283 -20.96 10.45 6.36
CA SER A 283 -21.03 10.16 4.93
C SER A 283 -20.13 8.99 4.51
N ASN A 284 -19.04 8.72 5.23
CA ASN A 284 -18.14 7.62 4.93
C ASN A 284 -18.72 6.31 5.45
N GLU A 285 -19.23 6.28 6.69
CA GLU A 285 -19.86 5.07 7.23
C GLU A 285 -21.13 4.69 6.45
N LYS A 286 -21.91 5.66 5.96
CA LYS A 286 -23.02 5.39 5.02
C LYS A 286 -22.61 4.60 3.79
N ARG A 287 -21.37 4.79 3.31
CA ARG A 287 -20.84 4.05 2.15
C ARG A 287 -20.22 2.72 2.58
N VAL A 288 -19.48 2.72 3.69
CA VAL A 288 -18.68 1.57 4.14
C VAL A 288 -19.52 0.48 4.78
N LEU A 289 -20.36 0.82 5.74
CA LEU A 289 -21.11 -0.14 6.55
C LEU A 289 -21.95 -1.13 5.71
N PRO A 290 -22.71 -0.70 4.69
CA PRO A 290 -23.45 -1.66 3.85
C PRO A 290 -22.53 -2.64 3.13
N THR A 291 -21.34 -2.21 2.68
CA THR A 291 -20.38 -3.07 1.98
C THR A 291 -19.77 -4.11 2.91
N GLN A 292 -19.42 -3.73 4.15
CA GLN A 292 -18.95 -4.68 5.16
C GLN A 292 -20.02 -5.67 5.58
N ARG A 293 -21.29 -5.23 5.70
CA ARG A 293 -22.42 -6.12 5.96
C ARG A 293 -22.61 -7.16 4.84
N ASN A 294 -22.52 -6.73 3.58
CA ASN A 294 -22.62 -7.64 2.43
C ASN A 294 -21.48 -8.66 2.45
N PHE A 295 -20.28 -8.20 2.67
CA PHE A 295 -19.09 -9.05 2.72
C PHE A 295 -19.17 -10.06 3.88
N GLY A 296 -19.59 -9.64 5.09
CA GLY A 296 -19.81 -10.54 6.21
C GLY A 296 -20.83 -11.64 5.88
N ARG A 297 -21.99 -11.29 5.28
CA ARG A 297 -22.97 -12.28 4.81
C ARG A 297 -22.40 -13.25 3.76
N ALA A 298 -21.54 -12.75 2.87
CA ALA A 298 -20.89 -13.61 1.88
C ALA A 298 -19.89 -14.58 2.51
N LEU A 299 -19.12 -14.14 3.50
CA LEU A 299 -18.24 -15.00 4.30
C LEU A 299 -19.05 -16.05 5.06
N GLU A 300 -20.16 -15.68 5.71
CA GLU A 300 -21.09 -16.60 6.37
C GLU A 300 -21.63 -17.65 5.41
N ALA A 301 -22.13 -17.22 4.25
CA ALA A 301 -22.66 -18.11 3.21
C ALA A 301 -21.61 -19.10 2.67
N ALA A 302 -20.34 -18.67 2.62
CA ALA A 302 -19.21 -19.50 2.23
C ALA A 302 -18.68 -20.39 3.37
N GLY A 303 -19.24 -20.29 4.58
CA GLY A 303 -18.75 -21.00 5.77
C GLY A 303 -17.33 -20.58 6.18
N ILE A 304 -16.97 -19.31 5.98
CA ILE A 304 -15.66 -18.74 6.34
C ILE A 304 -15.77 -18.03 7.68
N PRO A 305 -15.11 -18.52 8.75
CA PRO A 305 -15.13 -17.87 10.06
C PRO A 305 -14.56 -16.45 10.02
N HIS A 306 -15.24 -15.51 10.68
CA HIS A 306 -14.78 -14.15 10.80
C HIS A 306 -15.37 -13.48 12.06
N GLU A 307 -14.70 -12.44 12.51
CA GLU A 307 -15.20 -11.54 13.54
C GLU A 307 -15.70 -10.25 12.90
N ARG A 308 -16.89 -9.76 13.27
CA ARG A 308 -17.43 -8.52 12.78
C ARG A 308 -18.11 -7.72 13.90
N TYR A 309 -17.71 -6.46 14.00
CA TYR A 309 -18.20 -5.52 15.00
C TYR A 309 -18.78 -4.28 14.35
N GLU A 310 -19.97 -3.91 14.79
CA GLU A 310 -20.63 -2.66 14.45
C GLU A 310 -20.73 -1.79 15.70
N GLU A 311 -20.03 -0.65 15.66
CA GLU A 311 -19.84 0.20 16.83
C GLU A 311 -20.59 1.53 16.68
N ALA A 312 -21.15 2.03 17.78
CA ALA A 312 -21.73 3.37 17.77
C ALA A 312 -20.70 4.43 17.35
N GLY A 313 -21.13 5.43 16.58
CA GLY A 313 -20.30 6.55 16.14
C GLY A 313 -19.88 6.48 14.67
N GLY A 314 -19.03 7.43 14.28
CA GLY A 314 -18.64 7.69 12.91
C GLY A 314 -17.35 6.98 12.46
N HIS A 315 -16.72 7.58 11.48
CA HIS A 315 -15.58 7.04 10.70
C HIS A 315 -14.25 7.34 11.40
N PHE A 316 -13.85 6.47 12.33
CA PHE A 316 -12.57 6.57 13.06
C PHE A 316 -12.13 5.20 13.58
N VAL A 317 -10.83 5.07 13.87
CA VAL A 317 -10.29 3.89 14.54
C VAL A 317 -10.63 3.92 16.03
N ARG A 318 -11.22 2.85 16.53
CA ARG A 318 -11.54 2.68 17.95
C ARG A 318 -10.37 2.00 18.65
N ARG A 319 -9.83 2.65 19.68
CA ARG A 319 -8.62 2.18 20.39
C ARG A 319 -8.79 0.76 20.93
N GLU A 320 -9.92 0.47 21.54
CA GLU A 320 -10.21 -0.86 22.10
C GLU A 320 -10.26 -1.94 21.02
N ARG A 321 -10.81 -1.60 19.85
CA ARG A 321 -10.85 -2.52 18.70
C ARG A 321 -9.49 -2.69 18.05
N LEU A 322 -8.69 -1.64 17.99
CA LEU A 322 -7.30 -1.74 17.53
C LEU A 322 -6.47 -2.63 18.47
N GLN A 323 -6.64 -2.48 19.79
CA GLN A 323 -6.00 -3.35 20.77
C GLN A 323 -6.42 -4.81 20.61
N GLN A 324 -7.74 -5.07 20.51
CA GLN A 324 -8.28 -6.42 20.28
C GLN A 324 -7.76 -7.03 18.97
N ASP A 325 -7.68 -6.23 17.92
CA ASP A 325 -7.17 -6.66 16.63
C ASP A 325 -5.70 -7.11 16.73
N ILE A 326 -4.86 -6.29 17.35
CA ILE A 326 -3.43 -6.60 17.57
C ILE A 326 -3.27 -7.86 18.42
N ASP A 327 -4.05 -8.01 19.49
CA ASP A 327 -4.02 -9.22 20.33
C ASP A 327 -4.43 -10.45 19.52
N GLY A 328 -5.46 -10.33 18.68
CA GLY A 328 -5.90 -11.39 17.78
C GLY A 328 -4.88 -11.74 16.69
N VAL A 329 -4.21 -10.74 16.12
CA VAL A 329 -3.11 -10.93 15.17
C VAL A 329 -1.99 -11.73 15.83
N ILE A 330 -1.51 -11.30 17.00
CA ILE A 330 -0.44 -11.98 17.74
C ILE A 330 -0.85 -13.40 18.14
N ALA A 331 -2.11 -13.60 18.53
CA ALA A 331 -2.62 -14.93 18.88
C ALA A 331 -2.63 -15.89 17.69
N HIS A 332 -2.85 -15.36 16.49
CA HIS A 332 -3.03 -16.15 15.26
C HIS A 332 -1.71 -16.45 14.52
N LEU A 333 -0.76 -15.49 14.51
CA LEU A 333 0.49 -15.64 13.79
C LEU A 333 1.48 -16.57 14.50
N THR A 334 2.45 -17.11 13.75
CA THR A 334 3.62 -17.81 14.31
C THR A 334 4.34 -16.89 15.28
N LYS A 335 4.70 -17.43 16.45
CA LYS A 335 5.34 -16.68 17.52
C LYS A 335 6.79 -16.34 17.19
N ALA A 336 7.28 -15.25 17.78
CA ALA A 336 8.69 -14.91 17.77
C ALA A 336 9.53 -16.03 18.36
N GLY A 337 10.68 -16.31 17.73
CA GLY A 337 11.57 -17.40 18.12
C GLY A 337 13.04 -17.09 17.88
#